data_1346c904e0d5cd963dca34655afaf6dd
#
_entry.id   1346c904e0d5cd963dca34655afaf6dd
#
_cell.length_a   1.000
_cell.length_b   1.000
_cell.length_c   1.000
_cell.angle_alpha   90.00
_cell.angle_beta   90.00
_cell.angle_gamma   90.00
#
_symmetry.space_group_name_H-M   'P 1'
#
loop_
_entity.id
_entity.type
_entity.pdbx_description
1 polymer ?
#
loop_
_entity_poly.entity_id
_entity_poly.type
_entity_poly.pdbx_seq_one_letter_code
_entity_poly.pdbx_strand_id
1 'polypeptide(L)'
;MSAIEIREDACIQFLARDREAELSMTVQRYQIRQCKETACRFRFPTVDGTGSGHKCPECGGETRLINAPYTSNQVELRKFVSEGAEVEALLDNIRSVFNVGNMLRTADGAGIRHIHLCGITPTPKNPKLAKTALGAERSVPWTQHRDGLAAALSLRKQGLRLWALEGGSRAESLFDARAARKGPPIVLVVGSEISGVDPGILEHCERVFCLPMQGVKNTLNVAVAFGIAAYFLRFAPP
;
A
#
# COMPACT_ATOMS: atom_id res chain seq x y z
N MET A 1 4.06 35.95 -30.19
CA MET A 1 4.84 34.79 -29.77
C MET A 1 5.52 35.16 -28.46
N SER A 2 4.96 34.79 -27.34
CA SER A 2 5.60 35.00 -26.04
C SER A 2 5.58 33.65 -25.30
N ALA A 3 6.79 33.18 -24.96
CA ALA A 3 7.04 31.94 -24.27
C ALA A 3 6.52 32.05 -22.84
N ILE A 4 5.75 31.03 -22.43
CA ILE A 4 5.35 30.82 -21.03
C ILE A 4 6.50 30.05 -20.37
N GLU A 5 7.34 30.77 -19.60
CA GLU A 5 8.28 30.16 -18.67
C GLU A 5 7.51 29.52 -17.51
N ILE A 6 7.50 28.20 -17.46
CA ILE A 6 6.96 27.45 -16.35
C ILE A 6 7.99 27.51 -15.23
N ARG A 7 7.62 28.16 -14.13
CA ARG A 7 8.45 28.25 -12.92
C ARG A 7 8.52 26.88 -12.22
N GLU A 8 9.57 26.13 -12.47
CA GLU A 8 9.89 24.87 -11.77
C GLU A 8 10.29 25.09 -10.29
N ASP A 9 10.73 26.30 -9.93
CA ASP A 9 11.27 26.59 -8.60
C ASP A 9 10.23 26.59 -7.46
N ALA A 10 8.96 26.84 -7.76
CA ALA A 10 7.92 26.91 -6.72
C ALA A 10 7.52 25.54 -6.16
N CYS A 11 7.65 24.47 -6.96
CA CYS A 11 7.28 23.13 -6.55
C CYS A 11 8.35 22.48 -5.64
N ILE A 12 9.62 22.77 -5.91
CA ILE A 12 10.76 22.24 -5.13
C ILE A 12 10.84 22.89 -3.75
N GLN A 13 10.55 24.19 -3.64
CA GLN A 13 10.53 24.90 -2.36
C GLN A 13 9.35 24.53 -1.47
N PHE A 14 8.20 24.16 -2.03
CA PHE A 14 7.05 23.68 -1.26
C PHE A 14 7.32 22.30 -0.63
N LEU A 15 7.95 21.39 -1.37
CA LEU A 15 8.33 20.05 -0.88
C LEU A 15 9.44 20.08 0.18
N ALA A 16 10.31 21.10 0.17
CA ALA A 16 11.36 21.25 1.17
C ALA A 16 10.83 21.79 2.50
N ARG A 17 9.87 22.72 2.50
CA ARG A 17 9.28 23.29 3.72
C ARG A 17 8.44 22.27 4.52
N ASP A 18 7.72 21.38 3.85
CA ASP A 18 6.93 20.35 4.54
C ASP A 18 7.83 19.27 5.18
N ARG A 19 9.04 19.03 4.65
CA ARG A 19 10.01 18.09 5.26
C ARG A 19 10.63 18.63 6.55
N GLU A 20 10.84 19.93 6.67
CA GLU A 20 11.39 20.55 7.90
C GLU A 20 10.35 20.62 9.02
N ALA A 21 9.07 20.72 8.71
CA ALA A 21 7.99 20.71 9.70
C ALA A 21 7.70 19.30 10.28
N GLU A 22 7.99 18.22 9.55
CA GLU A 22 7.84 16.83 10.02
C GLU A 22 9.02 16.35 10.89
N LEU A 23 10.16 17.04 10.90
CA LEU A 23 11.37 16.66 11.65
C LEU A 23 11.35 17.03 13.15
N SER A 24 10.27 17.65 13.63
CA SER A 24 10.04 17.92 15.07
C SER A 24 9.19 16.83 15.75
N MET A 25 9.21 15.60 15.29
CA MET A 25 8.60 14.48 16.03
C MET A 25 9.50 14.16 17.22
N THR A 26 9.08 14.54 18.42
CA THR A 26 9.67 14.04 19.67
C THR A 26 9.76 12.52 19.60
N VAL A 27 10.99 12.01 19.64
CA VAL A 27 11.25 10.57 19.53
C VAL A 27 10.55 9.86 20.70
N GLN A 28 9.44 9.19 20.40
CA GLN A 28 8.62 8.53 21.40
C GLN A 28 9.36 7.29 21.93
N ARG A 29 9.52 7.23 23.25
CA ARG A 29 10.15 6.08 23.94
C ARG A 29 9.08 5.15 24.47
N TYR A 30 9.36 3.88 24.47
CA TYR A 30 8.49 2.80 24.92
C TYR A 30 9.16 2.00 26.03
N GLN A 31 8.36 1.35 26.85
CA GLN A 31 8.81 0.41 27.87
C GLN A 31 7.88 -0.81 27.89
N ILE A 32 8.41 -1.97 28.24
CA ILE A 32 7.61 -3.18 28.37
C ILE A 32 7.21 -3.37 29.83
N ARG A 33 5.94 -3.60 30.06
CA ARG A 33 5.38 -3.93 31.37
C ARG A 33 4.83 -5.36 31.38
N GLN A 34 4.82 -5.98 32.54
CA GLN A 34 4.26 -7.32 32.72
C GLN A 34 3.40 -7.35 33.98
N CYS A 35 2.25 -8.02 33.88
CA CYS A 35 1.39 -8.28 35.04
C CYS A 35 2.12 -9.07 36.11
N LYS A 36 1.95 -8.68 37.37
CA LYS A 36 2.53 -9.36 38.54
C LYS A 36 1.79 -10.65 38.90
N GLU A 37 0.49 -10.76 38.50
CA GLU A 37 -0.32 -11.93 38.80
C GLU A 37 0.23 -13.14 38.06
N THR A 38 0.58 -14.19 38.82
CA THR A 38 1.21 -15.40 38.29
C THR A 38 0.33 -16.15 37.29
N ALA A 39 -0.98 -16.10 37.44
CA ALA A 39 -1.96 -16.72 36.53
C ALA A 39 -2.15 -15.91 35.24
N CYS A 40 -1.89 -14.59 35.26
CA CYS A 40 -2.10 -13.71 34.12
C CYS A 40 -0.81 -13.49 33.30
N ARG A 41 0.25 -12.96 33.94
CA ARG A 41 1.55 -12.68 33.33
C ARG A 41 1.51 -11.88 32.01
N PHE A 42 0.42 -11.18 31.73
CA PHE A 42 0.24 -10.41 30.51
C PHE A 42 1.37 -9.39 30.32
N ARG A 43 1.95 -9.33 29.12
CA ARG A 43 3.10 -8.49 28.78
C ARG A 43 2.75 -7.58 27.61
N PHE A 44 2.97 -6.27 27.76
CA PHE A 44 2.55 -5.28 26.79
C PHE A 44 3.45 -4.03 26.79
N PRO A 45 3.55 -3.32 25.66
CA PRO A 45 4.26 -2.05 25.58
C PRO A 45 3.40 -0.90 26.14
N THR A 46 4.08 0.08 26.73
CA THR A 46 3.48 1.37 27.12
C THR A 46 4.42 2.50 26.70
N VAL A 47 3.88 3.72 26.61
CA VAL A 47 4.68 4.91 26.33
C VAL A 47 5.43 5.30 27.61
N ASP A 48 6.73 5.53 27.50
CA ASP A 48 7.59 5.97 28.61
C ASP A 48 7.17 7.38 29.08
N GLY A 49 7.19 7.62 30.39
CA GLY A 49 6.89 8.92 30.97
C GLY A 49 5.41 9.29 31.08
N THR A 50 4.48 8.48 30.53
CA THR A 50 3.03 8.79 30.61
C THR A 50 2.35 8.34 31.89
N GLY A 51 3.05 7.58 32.75
CA GLY A 51 2.44 6.95 33.93
C GLY A 51 1.39 5.87 33.58
N SER A 52 1.23 5.52 32.30
CA SER A 52 0.30 4.50 31.85
C SER A 52 0.83 3.08 32.09
N GLY A 53 -0.09 2.10 32.17
CA GLY A 53 0.25 0.69 32.25
C GLY A 53 0.53 0.15 33.65
N HIS A 54 0.30 0.90 34.74
CA HIS A 54 0.40 0.38 36.12
C HIS A 54 -0.64 -0.70 36.40
N LYS A 55 -1.76 -0.67 35.70
CA LYS A 55 -2.78 -1.73 35.73
C LYS A 55 -2.71 -2.58 34.47
N CYS A 56 -2.85 -3.89 34.67
CA CYS A 56 -2.90 -4.84 33.57
C CYS A 56 -4.20 -4.66 32.75
N PRO A 57 -4.12 -4.50 31.43
CA PRO A 57 -5.33 -4.35 30.59
C PRO A 57 -6.18 -5.62 30.54
N GLU A 58 -5.62 -6.79 30.89
CA GLU A 58 -6.32 -8.07 30.86
C GLU A 58 -7.06 -8.36 32.18
N CYS A 59 -6.38 -8.25 33.32
CA CYS A 59 -6.98 -8.65 34.61
C CYS A 59 -7.11 -7.50 35.62
N GLY A 60 -6.66 -6.30 35.30
CA GLY A 60 -6.67 -5.15 36.23
C GLY A 60 -5.61 -5.19 37.33
N GLY A 61 -4.86 -6.28 37.45
CA GLY A 61 -3.79 -6.44 38.47
C GLY A 61 -2.62 -5.47 38.26
N GLU A 62 -1.76 -5.39 39.25
CA GLU A 62 -0.55 -4.56 39.17
C GLU A 62 0.45 -5.08 38.13
N THR A 63 1.21 -4.17 37.54
CA THR A 63 2.25 -4.52 36.56
C THR A 63 3.64 -4.09 37.08
N ARG A 64 4.67 -4.69 36.54
CA ARG A 64 6.08 -4.30 36.76
C ARG A 64 6.74 -3.92 35.43
N LEU A 65 7.71 -3.04 35.50
CA LEU A 65 8.59 -2.73 34.38
C LEU A 65 9.57 -3.88 34.14
N ILE A 66 9.79 -4.24 32.86
CA ILE A 66 10.64 -5.38 32.52
C ILE A 66 11.97 -4.94 31.92
N ASN A 67 12.02 -3.81 31.22
CA ASN A 67 13.23 -3.33 30.58
C ASN A 67 13.36 -1.81 30.66
N ALA A 68 14.56 -1.31 30.43
CA ALA A 68 14.80 0.13 30.24
C ALA A 68 13.98 0.64 29.03
N PRO A 69 13.60 1.94 29.04
CA PRO A 69 12.92 2.54 27.92
C PRO A 69 13.74 2.42 26.63
N TYR A 70 13.05 2.14 25.53
CA TYR A 70 13.64 2.03 24.19
C TYR A 70 12.87 2.88 23.18
N THR A 71 13.55 3.27 22.14
CA THR A 71 12.91 3.89 20.95
C THR A 71 12.53 2.81 19.97
N SER A 72 11.35 2.93 19.33
CA SER A 72 11.10 2.11 18.15
C SER A 72 12.16 2.48 17.11
N ASN A 73 12.83 1.46 16.56
CA ASN A 73 13.82 1.70 15.52
C ASN A 73 13.14 2.47 14.37
N GLN A 74 13.51 3.74 14.21
CA GLN A 74 13.23 4.44 12.98
C GLN A 74 14.10 3.76 11.93
N VAL A 75 13.46 3.02 11.04
CA VAL A 75 14.16 2.41 9.91
C VAL A 75 14.66 3.56 9.06
N GLU A 76 15.99 3.73 8.98
CA GLU A 76 16.56 4.59 7.95
C GLU A 76 15.98 4.17 6.61
N LEU A 77 15.41 5.13 5.89
CA LEU A 77 14.84 4.89 4.55
C LEU A 77 15.97 4.49 3.60
N ARG A 78 16.31 3.21 3.59
CA ARG A 78 17.18 2.65 2.56
C ARG A 78 16.39 2.58 1.27
N LYS A 79 16.70 3.45 0.33
CA LYS A 79 16.17 3.33 -1.04
C LYS A 79 16.83 2.12 -1.68
N PHE A 80 16.10 1.01 -1.72
CA PHE A 80 16.51 -0.15 -2.51
C PHE A 80 16.27 0.17 -3.99
N VAL A 81 17.31 0.06 -4.81
CA VAL A 81 17.14 0.10 -6.25
C VAL A 81 16.45 -1.20 -6.67
N SER A 82 15.30 -1.09 -7.28
CA SER A 82 14.56 -2.24 -7.78
C SER A 82 14.95 -2.47 -9.26
N GLU A 83 15.39 -3.70 -9.57
CA GLU A 83 15.56 -4.18 -10.94
C GLU A 83 14.30 -4.84 -11.50
N GLY A 84 13.20 -4.77 -10.75
CA GLY A 84 11.90 -5.33 -11.14
C GLY A 84 11.20 -4.54 -12.23
N ALA A 85 10.01 -5.00 -12.60
CA ALA A 85 9.19 -4.33 -13.61
C ALA A 85 8.82 -2.90 -13.18
N GLU A 86 8.71 -1.99 -14.13
CA GLU A 86 7.98 -0.74 -13.90
C GLU A 86 6.49 -1.05 -13.78
N VAL A 87 5.87 -0.59 -12.70
CA VAL A 87 4.48 -0.95 -12.40
C VAL A 87 3.65 0.30 -12.13
N GLU A 88 2.49 0.36 -12.78
CA GLU A 88 1.36 1.20 -12.43
C GLU A 88 0.24 0.32 -11.88
N ALA A 89 -0.79 0.90 -11.30
CA ALA A 89 -1.93 0.15 -10.78
C ALA A 89 -3.26 0.72 -11.30
N LEU A 90 -4.20 -0.16 -11.62
CA LEU A 90 -5.58 0.20 -11.92
C LEU A 90 -6.48 -0.45 -10.88
N LEU A 91 -7.14 0.39 -10.08
CA LEU A 91 -8.07 -0.04 -9.03
C LEU A 91 -9.50 0.11 -9.54
N ASP A 92 -10.10 -1.02 -9.93
CA ASP A 92 -11.41 -1.06 -10.55
C ASP A 92 -12.52 -1.25 -9.50
N ASN A 93 -13.29 -0.20 -9.27
CA ASN A 93 -14.48 -0.23 -8.39
C ASN A 93 -14.22 -0.74 -6.96
N ILE A 94 -13.05 -0.45 -6.39
CA ILE A 94 -12.74 -0.76 -4.99
C ILE A 94 -13.66 0.05 -4.08
N ARG A 95 -14.38 -0.60 -3.17
CA ARG A 95 -15.40 0.05 -2.34
C ARG A 95 -14.88 0.60 -1.03
N SER A 96 -13.94 -0.10 -0.42
CA SER A 96 -13.44 0.23 0.91
C SER A 96 -12.39 1.33 0.89
N VAL A 97 -12.70 2.45 1.54
CA VAL A 97 -11.74 3.56 1.79
C VAL A 97 -10.48 3.05 2.48
N PHE A 98 -10.62 2.10 3.43
CA PHE A 98 -9.49 1.51 4.15
C PHE A 98 -8.59 0.68 3.24
N ASN A 99 -9.18 -0.10 2.32
CA ASN A 99 -8.42 -0.86 1.34
C ASN A 99 -7.64 0.07 0.41
N VAL A 100 -8.28 1.11 -0.13
CA VAL A 100 -7.60 2.09 -1.00
C VAL A 100 -6.48 2.81 -0.26
N GLY A 101 -6.69 3.23 1.00
CA GLY A 101 -5.64 3.86 1.80
C GLY A 101 -4.43 2.94 2.03
N ASN A 102 -4.66 1.65 2.33
CA ASN A 102 -3.61 0.66 2.46
C ASN A 102 -2.90 0.40 1.12
N MET A 103 -3.65 0.37 0.00
CA MET A 103 -3.07 0.20 -1.33
C MET A 103 -2.17 1.39 -1.71
N LEU A 104 -2.59 2.63 -1.42
CA LEU A 104 -1.76 3.82 -1.63
C LEU A 104 -0.46 3.74 -0.82
N ARG A 105 -0.55 3.36 0.46
CA ARG A 105 0.64 3.18 1.30
C ARG A 105 1.57 2.08 0.80
N THR A 106 1.01 0.97 0.33
CA THR A 106 1.76 -0.11 -0.29
C THR A 106 2.41 0.34 -1.60
N ALA A 107 1.68 1.10 -2.41
CA ALA A 107 2.15 1.63 -3.67
C ALA A 107 3.34 2.57 -3.49
N ASP A 108 3.29 3.45 -2.48
CA ASP A 108 4.41 4.30 -2.09
C ASP A 108 5.64 3.46 -1.71
N GLY A 109 5.47 2.48 -0.80
CA GLY A 109 6.56 1.60 -0.37
C GLY A 109 7.13 0.71 -1.48
N ALA A 110 6.32 0.26 -2.43
CA ALA A 110 6.73 -0.54 -3.57
C ALA A 110 7.29 0.29 -4.75
N GLY A 111 7.14 1.62 -4.72
CA GLY A 111 7.55 2.49 -5.82
C GLY A 111 6.68 2.30 -7.07
N ILE A 112 5.36 2.15 -6.89
CA ILE A 112 4.38 2.17 -7.98
C ILE A 112 4.35 3.57 -8.58
N ARG A 113 4.45 3.67 -9.90
CA ARG A 113 4.62 4.96 -10.59
C ARG A 113 3.35 5.79 -10.66
N HIS A 114 2.21 5.14 -10.81
CA HIS A 114 0.92 5.80 -10.95
C HIS A 114 -0.23 4.89 -10.51
N ILE A 115 -1.30 5.47 -9.98
CA ILE A 115 -2.53 4.76 -9.63
C ILE A 115 -3.71 5.34 -10.39
N HIS A 116 -4.42 4.49 -11.13
CA HIS A 116 -5.66 4.79 -11.83
C HIS A 116 -6.84 4.34 -10.96
N LEU A 117 -7.59 5.30 -10.42
CA LEU A 117 -8.75 5.07 -9.55
C LEU A 117 -10.02 5.10 -10.42
N CYS A 118 -10.63 3.92 -10.65
CA CYS A 118 -11.73 3.77 -11.59
C CYS A 118 -13.09 3.62 -10.90
N GLY A 119 -14.12 4.15 -11.54
CA GLY A 119 -15.50 4.03 -11.11
C GLY A 119 -15.75 4.63 -9.72
N ILE A 120 -16.28 3.79 -8.80
CA ILE A 120 -16.61 4.17 -7.42
C ILE A 120 -15.43 4.16 -6.46
N THR A 121 -14.22 3.84 -6.93
CA THR A 121 -13.02 3.79 -6.09
C THR A 121 -12.78 5.13 -5.40
N PRO A 122 -12.70 5.18 -4.05
CA PRO A 122 -12.43 6.40 -3.31
C PRO A 122 -11.09 7.05 -3.74
N THR A 123 -11.11 8.38 -3.85
CA THR A 123 -9.93 9.15 -4.22
C THR A 123 -9.30 9.82 -3.01
N PRO A 124 -8.04 10.31 -3.08
CA PRO A 124 -7.39 11.12 -2.06
C PRO A 124 -8.16 12.37 -1.61
N LYS A 125 -9.16 12.80 -2.37
CA LYS A 125 -10.09 13.87 -1.96
C LYS A 125 -10.99 13.46 -0.78
N ASN A 126 -11.12 12.17 -0.50
CA ASN A 126 -11.87 11.68 0.65
C ASN A 126 -11.03 11.79 1.93
N PRO A 127 -11.41 12.62 2.93
CA PRO A 127 -10.59 12.86 4.12
C PRO A 127 -10.42 11.62 5.01
N LYS A 128 -11.29 10.61 4.88
CA LYS A 128 -11.16 9.35 5.61
C LYS A 128 -9.99 8.50 5.10
N LEU A 129 -9.56 8.72 3.86
CA LEU A 129 -8.49 7.96 3.23
C LEU A 129 -7.12 8.27 3.86
N ALA A 130 -6.86 9.52 4.21
CA ALA A 130 -5.62 9.97 4.84
C ALA A 130 -5.33 9.23 6.16
N LYS A 131 -6.36 8.78 6.90
CA LYS A 131 -6.20 8.03 8.16
C LYS A 131 -5.51 6.68 7.98
N THR A 132 -5.61 6.08 6.80
CA THR A 132 -4.99 4.77 6.48
C THR A 132 -3.80 4.90 5.53
N ALA A 133 -3.83 5.88 4.64
CA ALA A 133 -2.72 6.14 3.72
C ALA A 133 -1.50 6.78 4.41
N LEU A 134 -1.72 7.50 5.54
CA LEU A 134 -0.66 8.09 6.37
C LEU A 134 0.33 8.96 5.57
N GLY A 135 -0.16 9.78 4.65
CA GLY A 135 0.63 10.67 3.80
C GLY A 135 0.91 10.12 2.40
N ALA A 136 0.82 8.80 2.18
CA ALA A 136 1.06 8.20 0.87
C ALA A 136 0.09 8.69 -0.23
N GLU A 137 -1.08 9.16 0.16
CA GLU A 137 -2.04 9.79 -0.78
C GLU A 137 -1.53 11.08 -1.43
N ARG A 138 -0.45 11.65 -0.90
CA ARG A 138 0.21 12.86 -1.44
C ARG A 138 1.47 12.53 -2.23
N SER A 139 2.10 11.38 -1.99
CA SER A 139 3.37 10.99 -2.61
C SER A 139 3.19 10.17 -3.89
N VAL A 140 2.12 9.37 -3.97
CA VAL A 140 1.87 8.53 -5.14
C VAL A 140 1.00 9.28 -6.15
N PRO A 141 1.47 9.50 -7.40
CA PRO A 141 0.67 10.10 -8.46
C PRO A 141 -0.59 9.28 -8.74
N TRP A 142 -1.71 9.94 -8.96
CA TRP A 142 -2.97 9.26 -9.25
C TRP A 142 -3.87 10.04 -10.21
N THR A 143 -4.74 9.31 -10.90
CA THR A 143 -5.78 9.87 -11.78
C THR A 143 -7.11 9.16 -11.53
N GLN A 144 -8.21 9.91 -11.52
CA GLN A 144 -9.56 9.34 -11.43
C GLN A 144 -10.16 9.16 -12.81
N HIS A 145 -10.74 7.98 -13.05
CA HIS A 145 -11.45 7.64 -14.28
C HIS A 145 -12.89 7.23 -13.94
N ARG A 146 -13.87 7.76 -14.69
CA ARG A 146 -15.26 7.34 -14.53
C ARG A 146 -15.51 5.95 -15.12
N ASP A 147 -14.82 5.64 -16.20
CA ASP A 147 -14.91 4.39 -16.95
C ASP A 147 -13.56 3.64 -16.86
N GLY A 148 -13.56 2.52 -16.13
CA GLY A 148 -12.38 1.69 -15.94
C GLY A 148 -11.94 0.98 -17.22
N LEU A 149 -12.90 0.54 -18.05
CA LEU A 149 -12.60 -0.11 -19.32
C LEU A 149 -11.94 0.86 -20.31
N ALA A 150 -12.49 2.06 -20.45
CA ALA A 150 -11.88 3.08 -21.31
C ALA A 150 -10.47 3.46 -20.83
N ALA A 151 -10.24 3.55 -19.51
CA ALA A 151 -8.92 3.78 -18.93
C ALA A 151 -7.94 2.64 -19.28
N ALA A 152 -8.34 1.39 -19.06
CA ALA A 152 -7.53 0.20 -19.37
C ALA A 152 -7.13 0.15 -20.85
N LEU A 153 -8.09 0.37 -21.75
CA LEU A 153 -7.83 0.41 -23.20
C LEU A 153 -6.86 1.53 -23.59
N SER A 154 -6.98 2.70 -22.96
CA SER A 154 -6.06 3.82 -23.18
C SER A 154 -4.64 3.48 -22.76
N LEU A 155 -4.45 2.87 -21.58
CA LEU A 155 -3.14 2.44 -21.08
C LEU A 155 -2.51 1.37 -21.98
N ARG A 156 -3.30 0.39 -22.41
CA ARG A 156 -2.86 -0.61 -23.38
C ARG A 156 -2.42 0.01 -24.71
N LYS A 157 -3.17 1.00 -25.22
CA LYS A 157 -2.81 1.74 -26.44
C LYS A 157 -1.50 2.52 -26.30
N GLN A 158 -1.15 2.93 -25.09
CA GLN A 158 0.13 3.57 -24.76
C GLN A 158 1.29 2.56 -24.63
N GLY A 159 1.04 1.27 -24.82
CA GLY A 159 2.05 0.21 -24.77
C GLY A 159 2.26 -0.42 -23.40
N LEU A 160 1.40 -0.13 -22.41
CA LEU A 160 1.46 -0.79 -21.12
C LEU A 160 0.79 -2.17 -21.17
N ARG A 161 1.30 -3.13 -20.41
CA ARG A 161 0.76 -4.49 -20.32
C ARG A 161 -0.24 -4.58 -19.18
N LEU A 162 -1.47 -4.96 -19.47
CA LEU A 162 -2.49 -5.15 -18.44
C LEU A 162 -2.36 -6.55 -17.83
N TRP A 163 -2.09 -6.63 -16.52
CA TRP A 163 -1.99 -7.85 -15.75
C TRP A 163 -3.01 -7.83 -14.62
N ALA A 164 -4.02 -8.69 -14.71
CA ALA A 164 -5.05 -8.76 -13.69
C ALA A 164 -4.64 -9.67 -12.53
N LEU A 165 -4.93 -9.25 -11.30
CA LEU A 165 -4.90 -10.09 -10.12
C LEU A 165 -6.33 -10.51 -9.78
N GLU A 166 -6.74 -11.68 -10.27
CA GLU A 166 -8.09 -12.21 -10.17
C GLU A 166 -8.07 -13.74 -10.11
N GLY A 167 -9.02 -14.34 -9.39
CA GLY A 167 -9.21 -15.79 -9.40
C GLY A 167 -9.89 -16.29 -10.69
N GLY A 168 -9.94 -17.61 -10.86
CA GLY A 168 -10.69 -18.25 -11.94
C GLY A 168 -9.87 -19.23 -12.77
N SER A 169 -10.54 -19.88 -13.74
CA SER A 169 -9.95 -20.96 -14.56
C SER A 169 -8.82 -20.51 -15.49
N ARG A 170 -8.75 -19.23 -15.81
CA ARG A 170 -7.69 -18.63 -16.64
C ARG A 170 -6.51 -18.12 -15.85
N ALA A 171 -6.60 -18.13 -14.51
CA ALA A 171 -5.57 -17.55 -13.66
C ALA A 171 -4.38 -18.49 -13.50
N GLU A 172 -3.20 -17.94 -13.70
CA GLU A 172 -1.90 -18.59 -13.42
C GLU A 172 -1.40 -18.16 -12.04
N SER A 173 -0.50 -18.94 -11.44
CA SER A 173 0.16 -18.49 -10.21
C SER A 173 1.02 -17.26 -10.48
N LEU A 174 0.82 -16.19 -9.71
CA LEU A 174 1.66 -15.00 -9.83
C LEU A 174 3.16 -15.30 -9.65
N PHE A 175 3.48 -16.28 -8.80
CA PHE A 175 4.87 -16.62 -8.48
C PHE A 175 5.61 -17.31 -9.62
N ASP A 176 4.89 -17.79 -10.64
CA ASP A 176 5.45 -18.37 -11.85
C ASP A 176 5.74 -17.32 -12.94
N ALA A 177 5.32 -16.06 -12.71
CA ALA A 177 5.44 -14.98 -13.69
C ALA A 177 6.82 -14.30 -13.73
N ARG A 178 7.84 -14.82 -13.05
CA ARG A 178 9.16 -14.16 -12.89
C ARG A 178 9.79 -13.69 -14.20
N ALA A 179 9.94 -14.58 -15.16
CA ALA A 179 10.54 -14.28 -16.46
C ALA A 179 9.73 -13.27 -17.29
N ALA A 180 8.41 -13.28 -17.15
CA ALA A 180 7.51 -12.42 -17.92
C ALA A 180 7.54 -10.94 -17.48
N ARG A 181 8.15 -10.61 -16.34
CA ARG A 181 8.21 -9.23 -15.81
C ARG A 181 9.10 -8.29 -16.63
N LYS A 182 10.02 -8.83 -17.41
CA LYS A 182 10.88 -8.03 -18.32
C LYS A 182 10.05 -7.46 -19.47
N GLY A 183 10.33 -6.24 -19.88
CA GLY A 183 9.68 -5.59 -21.02
C GLY A 183 8.94 -4.31 -20.64
N PRO A 184 7.91 -3.91 -21.40
CA PRO A 184 7.15 -2.68 -21.16
C PRO A 184 6.53 -2.63 -19.76
N PRO A 185 6.20 -1.43 -19.24
CA PRO A 185 5.59 -1.27 -17.94
C PRO A 185 4.30 -2.10 -17.79
N ILE A 186 4.06 -2.59 -16.58
CA ILE A 186 2.88 -3.39 -16.23
C ILE A 186 1.86 -2.52 -15.53
N VAL A 187 0.60 -2.62 -15.89
CA VAL A 187 -0.53 -2.11 -15.11
C VAL A 187 -1.11 -3.28 -14.33
N LEU A 188 -0.88 -3.30 -13.01
CA LEU A 188 -1.50 -4.26 -12.11
C LEU A 188 -2.97 -3.88 -11.90
N VAL A 189 -3.87 -4.66 -12.46
CA VAL A 189 -5.32 -4.46 -12.36
C VAL A 189 -5.87 -5.27 -11.21
N VAL A 190 -6.59 -4.63 -10.29
CA VAL A 190 -7.30 -5.27 -9.18
C VAL A 190 -8.74 -4.76 -9.13
N GLY A 191 -9.67 -5.65 -8.88
CA GLY A 191 -11.11 -5.37 -8.95
C GLY A 191 -11.78 -5.27 -7.59
N SER A 192 -13.07 -5.00 -7.65
CA SER A 192 -13.99 -4.88 -6.52
C SER A 192 -13.94 -6.11 -5.61
N GLU A 193 -14.06 -5.88 -4.31
CA GLU A 193 -14.08 -6.93 -3.27
C GLU A 193 -15.25 -7.90 -3.41
N ILE A 194 -16.28 -7.54 -4.19
CA ILE A 194 -17.49 -8.34 -4.36
C ILE A 194 -17.56 -8.96 -5.75
N SER A 195 -17.34 -8.15 -6.79
CA SER A 195 -17.54 -8.58 -8.19
C SER A 195 -16.24 -8.94 -8.92
N GLY A 196 -15.08 -8.71 -8.30
CA GLY A 196 -13.80 -8.86 -8.98
C GLY A 196 -13.54 -7.74 -10.00
N VAL A 197 -12.64 -8.01 -10.93
CA VAL A 197 -12.32 -7.13 -12.05
C VAL A 197 -13.44 -7.18 -13.09
N ASP A 198 -13.79 -6.03 -13.66
CA ASP A 198 -14.77 -5.95 -14.78
C ASP A 198 -14.39 -6.94 -15.89
N PRO A 199 -15.32 -7.82 -16.31
CA PRO A 199 -15.07 -8.78 -17.39
C PRO A 199 -14.55 -8.13 -18.69
N GLY A 200 -15.04 -6.94 -19.04
CA GLY A 200 -14.54 -6.19 -20.18
C GLY A 200 -13.06 -5.80 -20.04
N ILE A 201 -12.61 -5.46 -18.83
CA ILE A 201 -11.18 -5.21 -18.57
C ILE A 201 -10.38 -6.51 -18.65
N LEU A 202 -10.90 -7.62 -18.07
CA LEU A 202 -10.24 -8.92 -18.07
C LEU A 202 -9.99 -9.46 -19.48
N GLU A 203 -10.91 -9.22 -20.43
CA GLU A 203 -10.75 -9.61 -21.84
C GLU A 203 -9.55 -8.94 -22.51
N HIS A 204 -9.15 -7.76 -22.01
CA HIS A 204 -8.03 -7.00 -22.54
C HIS A 204 -6.73 -7.19 -21.75
N CYS A 205 -6.75 -7.95 -20.66
CA CYS A 205 -5.54 -8.29 -19.91
C CYS A 205 -4.72 -9.33 -20.69
N GLU A 206 -3.43 -9.05 -20.79
CA GLU A 206 -2.45 -9.98 -21.38
C GLU A 206 -2.34 -11.26 -20.55
N ARG A 207 -2.39 -11.11 -19.21
CA ARG A 207 -2.33 -12.24 -18.26
C ARG A 207 -3.27 -12.00 -17.09
N VAL A 208 -3.75 -13.09 -16.53
CA VAL A 208 -4.55 -13.11 -15.31
C VAL A 208 -3.81 -13.99 -14.30
N PHE A 209 -3.57 -13.46 -13.11
CA PHE A 209 -2.84 -14.14 -12.05
C PHE A 209 -3.68 -14.30 -10.80
N CYS A 210 -3.43 -15.39 -10.08
CA CYS A 210 -3.92 -15.59 -8.72
C CYS A 210 -2.78 -15.77 -7.73
N LEU A 211 -3.09 -15.59 -6.46
CA LEU A 211 -2.22 -15.98 -5.35
C LEU A 211 -2.62 -17.38 -4.90
N PRO A 212 -1.68 -18.34 -4.81
CA PRO A 212 -1.99 -19.69 -4.33
C PRO A 212 -2.55 -19.66 -2.91
N MET A 213 -3.64 -20.37 -2.68
CA MET A 213 -4.31 -20.50 -1.39
C MET A 213 -4.27 -21.94 -0.92
N GLN A 214 -3.92 -22.18 0.34
CA GLN A 214 -3.87 -23.54 0.93
C GLN A 214 -4.87 -23.76 2.07
N GLY A 215 -5.55 -22.69 2.49
CA GLY A 215 -6.52 -22.74 3.59
C GLY A 215 -7.95 -22.96 3.12
N VAL A 216 -8.88 -22.88 4.07
CA VAL A 216 -10.33 -22.95 3.80
C VAL A 216 -10.84 -21.75 2.99
N LYS A 217 -10.21 -20.59 3.16
CA LYS A 217 -10.54 -19.40 2.38
C LYS A 217 -9.83 -19.47 1.03
N ASN A 218 -10.55 -19.10 -0.01
CA ASN A 218 -10.08 -19.08 -1.41
C ASN A 218 -9.70 -17.70 -1.92
N THR A 219 -9.82 -16.66 -1.08
CA THR A 219 -9.47 -15.27 -1.41
C THR A 219 -8.78 -14.57 -0.25
N LEU A 220 -7.91 -13.60 -0.57
CA LEU A 220 -7.34 -12.64 0.36
C LEU A 220 -8.12 -11.32 0.33
N ASN A 221 -7.95 -10.51 1.38
CA ASN A 221 -8.34 -9.10 1.30
C ASN A 221 -7.61 -8.44 0.12
N VAL A 222 -8.32 -7.62 -0.66
CA VAL A 222 -7.80 -7.05 -1.91
C VAL A 222 -6.56 -6.17 -1.70
N ALA A 223 -6.46 -5.44 -0.59
CA ALA A 223 -5.27 -4.64 -0.29
C ALA A 223 -4.06 -5.50 0.09
N VAL A 224 -4.30 -6.67 0.73
CA VAL A 224 -3.25 -7.66 1.02
C VAL A 224 -2.77 -8.30 -0.27
N ALA A 225 -3.70 -8.76 -1.12
CA ALA A 225 -3.39 -9.35 -2.42
C ALA A 225 -2.60 -8.37 -3.30
N PHE A 226 -3.05 -7.12 -3.39
CA PHE A 226 -2.35 -6.04 -4.07
C PHE A 226 -0.92 -5.87 -3.55
N GLY A 227 -0.75 -5.87 -2.22
CA GLY A 227 0.56 -5.70 -1.59
C GLY A 227 1.54 -6.79 -2.00
N ILE A 228 1.11 -8.06 -1.95
CA ILE A 228 1.92 -9.20 -2.36
C ILE A 228 2.31 -9.07 -3.83
N ALA A 229 1.34 -8.74 -4.71
CA ALA A 229 1.59 -8.61 -6.14
C ALA A 229 2.52 -7.45 -6.47
N ALA A 230 2.29 -6.27 -5.88
CA ALA A 230 3.12 -5.09 -6.10
C ALA A 230 4.59 -5.35 -5.71
N TYR A 231 4.84 -5.91 -4.53
CA TYR A 231 6.19 -6.24 -4.08
C TYR A 231 6.83 -7.35 -4.90
N PHE A 232 6.07 -8.38 -5.27
CA PHE A 232 6.58 -9.43 -6.16
C PHE A 232 7.02 -8.87 -7.52
N LEU A 233 6.20 -8.03 -8.14
CA LEU A 233 6.52 -7.43 -9.44
C LEU A 233 7.74 -6.51 -9.36
N ARG A 234 7.92 -5.82 -8.24
CA ARG A 234 8.98 -4.84 -8.05
C ARG A 234 10.30 -5.43 -7.55
N PHE A 235 10.28 -6.44 -6.70
CA PHE A 235 11.46 -6.85 -5.93
C PHE A 235 11.80 -8.34 -6.01
N ALA A 236 10.91 -9.22 -6.48
CA ALA A 236 11.29 -10.62 -6.60
C ALA A 236 12.50 -10.77 -7.55
N PRO A 237 13.48 -11.63 -7.24
CA PRO A 237 14.59 -11.87 -8.13
C PRO A 237 14.12 -12.39 -9.50
N PRO A 238 14.87 -12.15 -10.58
CA PRO A 238 14.54 -12.61 -11.92
C PRO A 238 14.45 -14.13 -12.03
#